data_381a5866851611782c23fa5d53494605
#
_entry.id   381a5866851611782c23fa5d53494605
#
_cell.length_a   1.000
_cell.length_b   1.000
_cell.length_c   1.000
_cell.angle_alpha   90.00
_cell.angle_beta   90.00
_cell.angle_gamma   90.00
#
_symmetry.space_group_name_H-M   'P 1'
#
loop_
_entity.id
_entity.type
_entity.pdbx_description
1 polymer ?
#
loop_
_entity_poly.entity_id
_entity_poly.type
_entity_poly.pdbx_seq_one_letter_code
_entity_poly.pdbx_strand_id
1 'polypeptide(L)'
;MIVGIPRETKTREYRVGMVPAGVDALSRAGHRVLVEAGAGLGAGIADAEYAAVGAEIAPSADEVWSRAGLVVKVKEPIEPEYARMREGQIVYTYFHLAAAPRLADVVVERKVTAVAYETIQLEDGSLPLLRPMSEVAGRMAIQVGAVTLQKEHGGKGVRLGGVPGARAPRLVTEAMIARMAPGTVMVDVAVDQGGCFETTHATTHDDPTYTVHGVVHYCVANMPGAVARTSTFALTNATLRWALALAARGVDALREDGALARGVNALGGHLTYEAVAQALGRPYVPLATALASLDAAARARRGGAGPEEHDGF
;
A
#
# COMPACT_ATOMS: atom_id res chain seq x y z
N MET A 1 -9.59 -13.27 -14.55
CA MET A 1 -8.68 -12.10 -14.78
C MET A 1 -7.24 -12.56 -14.70
N ILE A 2 -6.27 -11.78 -15.23
CA ILE A 2 -4.84 -11.97 -14.96
C ILE A 2 -4.45 -11.05 -13.80
N VAL A 3 -3.91 -11.63 -12.73
CA VAL A 3 -3.43 -10.91 -11.54
C VAL A 3 -1.91 -10.88 -11.59
N GLY A 4 -1.31 -9.72 -11.50
CA GLY A 4 0.13 -9.51 -11.54
C GLY A 4 0.69 -9.13 -10.18
N ILE A 5 1.80 -9.74 -9.81
CA ILE A 5 2.51 -9.49 -8.56
C ILE A 5 3.95 -9.12 -8.94
N PRO A 6 4.24 -7.84 -9.21
CA PRO A 6 5.58 -7.39 -9.47
C PRO A 6 6.42 -7.38 -8.20
N ARG A 7 7.74 -7.40 -8.38
CA ARG A 7 8.69 -7.15 -7.30
C ARG A 7 8.60 -5.70 -6.85
N GLU A 8 8.70 -5.48 -5.55
CA GLU A 8 8.80 -4.13 -5.00
C GLU A 8 10.15 -3.49 -5.37
N THR A 9 10.07 -2.25 -5.82
CA THR A 9 11.22 -1.50 -6.32
C THR A 9 11.63 -0.34 -5.41
N LYS A 10 10.79 -0.01 -4.42
CA LYS A 10 11.10 1.02 -3.43
C LYS A 10 12.26 0.57 -2.54
N THR A 11 13.17 1.48 -2.27
CA THR A 11 14.36 1.20 -1.45
C THR A 11 13.99 0.55 -0.12
N ARG A 12 14.63 -0.57 0.20
CA ARG A 12 14.41 -1.37 1.42
C ARG A 12 12.97 -1.87 1.61
N GLU A 13 12.20 -2.00 0.53
CA GLU A 13 10.96 -2.75 0.56
C GLU A 13 11.24 -4.19 0.15
N TYR A 14 11.14 -5.09 1.10
CA TYR A 14 11.43 -6.52 0.96
C TYR A 14 10.16 -7.38 1.00
N ARG A 15 9.00 -6.78 1.24
CA ARG A 15 7.72 -7.47 1.22
C ARG A 15 7.30 -7.77 -0.22
N VAL A 16 6.27 -8.60 -0.36
CA VAL A 16 5.63 -8.89 -1.64
C VAL A 16 4.11 -8.80 -1.50
N GLY A 17 3.42 -8.43 -2.55
CA GLY A 17 1.97 -8.17 -2.55
C GLY A 17 1.11 -9.40 -2.24
N MET A 18 1.61 -10.61 -2.50
CA MET A 18 0.86 -11.85 -2.27
C MET A 18 1.80 -13.00 -1.89
N VAL A 19 1.37 -13.86 -0.96
CA VAL A 19 2.06 -15.12 -0.61
C VAL A 19 1.52 -16.29 -1.43
N PRO A 20 2.24 -17.45 -1.52
CA PRO A 20 1.77 -18.62 -2.27
C PRO A 20 0.35 -19.09 -1.92
N ALA A 21 -0.04 -19.03 -0.65
CA ALA A 21 -1.41 -19.40 -0.26
C ALA A 21 -2.48 -18.48 -0.89
N GLY A 22 -2.19 -17.19 -1.06
CA GLY A 22 -3.08 -16.27 -1.74
C GLY A 22 -3.11 -16.50 -3.25
N VAL A 23 -1.98 -16.90 -3.85
CA VAL A 23 -1.88 -17.32 -5.26
C VAL A 23 -2.71 -18.57 -5.50
N ASP A 24 -2.61 -19.57 -4.62
CA ASP A 24 -3.44 -20.79 -4.68
C ASP A 24 -4.94 -20.47 -4.66
N ALA A 25 -5.35 -19.56 -3.76
CA ALA A 25 -6.74 -19.13 -3.68
C ALA A 25 -7.23 -18.44 -4.96
N LEU A 26 -6.41 -17.56 -5.55
CA LEU A 26 -6.72 -16.91 -6.84
C LEU A 26 -6.77 -17.91 -7.99
N SER A 27 -5.83 -18.84 -8.05
CA SER A 27 -5.77 -19.89 -9.09
C SER A 27 -6.98 -20.81 -9.01
N ARG A 28 -7.38 -21.25 -7.82
CA ARG A 28 -8.59 -22.07 -7.60
C ARG A 28 -9.88 -21.31 -7.94
N ALA A 29 -9.87 -19.99 -7.81
CA ALA A 29 -10.97 -19.12 -8.25
C ALA A 29 -11.00 -18.90 -9.77
N GLY A 30 -10.12 -19.56 -10.55
CA GLY A 30 -10.06 -19.48 -12.01
C GLY A 30 -9.29 -18.29 -12.55
N HIS A 31 -8.46 -17.62 -11.75
CA HIS A 31 -7.62 -16.51 -12.19
C HIS A 31 -6.21 -17.00 -12.53
N ARG A 32 -5.61 -16.38 -13.55
CA ARG A 32 -4.17 -16.58 -13.83
C ARG A 32 -3.37 -15.63 -12.98
N VAL A 33 -2.31 -16.10 -12.35
CA VAL A 33 -1.43 -15.26 -11.51
C VAL A 33 -0.04 -15.25 -12.11
N LEU A 34 0.47 -14.04 -12.38
CA LEU A 34 1.83 -13.78 -12.81
C LEU A 34 2.62 -13.20 -11.63
N VAL A 35 3.74 -13.81 -11.30
CA VAL A 35 4.66 -13.32 -10.26
C VAL A 35 5.98 -12.97 -10.95
N GLU A 36 6.49 -11.77 -10.74
CA GLU A 36 7.81 -11.40 -11.24
C GLU A 36 8.89 -12.26 -10.58
N ALA A 37 9.84 -12.74 -11.36
CA ALA A 37 10.96 -13.53 -10.87
C ALA A 37 11.67 -12.81 -9.71
N GLY A 38 11.85 -13.51 -8.60
CA GLY A 38 12.48 -12.98 -7.40
C GLY A 38 11.61 -12.05 -6.55
N ALA A 39 10.33 -11.85 -6.88
CA ALA A 39 9.45 -10.93 -6.13
C ALA A 39 9.32 -11.31 -4.64
N GLY A 40 9.31 -12.61 -4.32
CA GLY A 40 9.17 -13.11 -2.96
C GLY A 40 10.46 -13.22 -2.15
N LEU A 41 11.63 -13.11 -2.80
CA LEU A 41 12.92 -13.42 -2.17
C LEU A 41 13.19 -12.58 -0.90
N GLY A 42 12.83 -11.30 -0.93
CA GLY A 42 12.99 -10.41 0.22
C GLY A 42 12.17 -10.84 1.45
N ALA A 43 11.07 -11.55 1.24
CA ALA A 43 10.24 -12.13 2.30
C ALA A 43 10.59 -13.62 2.59
N GLY A 44 11.66 -14.14 1.96
CA GLY A 44 12.10 -15.52 2.10
C GLY A 44 11.17 -16.52 1.43
N ILE A 45 10.57 -16.15 0.30
CA ILE A 45 9.68 -16.98 -0.52
C ILE A 45 10.33 -17.13 -1.90
N ALA A 46 10.65 -18.36 -2.29
CA ALA A 46 11.26 -18.65 -3.58
C ALA A 46 10.23 -18.73 -4.71
N ASP A 47 10.67 -18.48 -5.95
CA ASP A 47 9.82 -18.57 -7.15
C ASP A 47 9.19 -19.94 -7.30
N ALA A 48 9.92 -21.00 -6.94
CA ALA A 48 9.43 -22.37 -6.96
C ALA A 48 8.19 -22.59 -6.07
N GLU A 49 8.08 -21.86 -4.94
CA GLU A 49 6.91 -21.93 -4.05
C GLU A 49 5.66 -21.34 -4.72
N TYR A 50 5.83 -20.29 -5.52
CA TYR A 50 4.74 -19.71 -6.31
C TYR A 50 4.34 -20.61 -7.49
N ALA A 51 5.34 -21.15 -8.20
CA ALA A 51 5.10 -22.06 -9.31
C ALA A 51 4.37 -23.33 -8.87
N ALA A 52 4.71 -23.87 -7.69
CA ALA A 52 4.07 -25.06 -7.11
C ALA A 52 2.56 -24.90 -6.86
N VAL A 53 2.08 -23.67 -6.70
CA VAL A 53 0.65 -23.35 -6.50
C VAL A 53 -0.03 -22.75 -7.74
N GLY A 54 0.62 -22.88 -8.91
CA GLY A 54 0.04 -22.52 -10.20
C GLY A 54 0.31 -21.08 -10.68
N ALA A 55 1.24 -20.35 -10.07
CA ALA A 55 1.70 -19.09 -10.63
C ALA A 55 2.59 -19.30 -11.86
N GLU A 56 2.46 -18.43 -12.83
CA GLU A 56 3.41 -18.24 -13.91
C GLU A 56 4.51 -17.25 -13.43
N ILE A 57 5.78 -17.65 -13.52
CA ILE A 57 6.89 -16.77 -13.16
C ILE A 57 7.27 -15.94 -14.40
N ALA A 58 7.04 -14.64 -14.31
CA ALA A 58 7.35 -13.69 -15.35
C ALA A 58 8.81 -13.17 -15.20
N PRO A 59 9.60 -13.08 -16.28
CA PRO A 59 11.00 -12.71 -16.19
C PRO A 59 11.23 -11.23 -15.83
N SER A 60 10.21 -10.38 -15.96
CA SER A 60 10.35 -8.93 -15.76
C SER A 60 9.06 -8.26 -15.27
N ALA A 61 9.23 -7.09 -14.64
CA ALA A 61 8.11 -6.21 -14.32
C ALA A 61 7.29 -5.82 -15.56
N ASP A 62 7.95 -5.55 -16.69
CA ASP A 62 7.28 -5.15 -17.95
C ASP A 62 6.28 -6.22 -18.40
N GLU A 63 6.64 -7.49 -18.29
CA GLU A 63 5.72 -8.57 -18.63
C GLU A 63 4.55 -8.67 -17.65
N VAL A 64 4.80 -8.54 -16.35
CA VAL A 64 3.75 -8.53 -15.32
C VAL A 64 2.76 -7.40 -15.58
N TRP A 65 3.26 -6.17 -15.71
CA TRP A 65 2.42 -4.99 -15.87
C TRP A 65 1.64 -4.98 -17.20
N SER A 66 2.26 -5.41 -18.29
CA SER A 66 1.61 -5.41 -19.62
C SER A 66 0.46 -6.42 -19.70
N ARG A 67 0.54 -7.55 -18.99
CA ARG A 67 -0.45 -8.63 -19.06
C ARG A 67 -1.52 -8.56 -17.97
N ALA A 68 -1.19 -8.02 -16.80
CA ALA A 68 -2.10 -8.00 -15.66
C ALA A 68 -3.26 -7.01 -15.84
N GLY A 69 -4.48 -7.44 -15.54
CA GLY A 69 -5.64 -6.56 -15.37
C GLY A 69 -5.72 -6.00 -13.94
N LEU A 70 -5.28 -6.79 -12.97
CA LEU A 70 -5.14 -6.41 -11.56
C LEU A 70 -3.67 -6.53 -11.15
N VAL A 71 -3.05 -5.46 -10.73
CA VAL A 71 -1.70 -5.44 -10.16
C VAL A 71 -1.80 -5.31 -8.64
N VAL A 72 -1.19 -6.25 -7.92
CA VAL A 72 -1.18 -6.28 -6.46
C VAL A 72 0.23 -5.99 -5.96
N LYS A 73 0.40 -4.91 -5.22
CA LYS A 73 1.67 -4.45 -4.66
C LYS A 73 1.55 -4.22 -3.15
N VAL A 74 2.66 -3.92 -2.52
CA VAL A 74 2.72 -3.44 -1.13
C VAL A 74 2.79 -1.92 -1.10
N LYS A 75 3.74 -1.32 -1.83
CA LYS A 75 3.96 0.13 -1.85
C LYS A 75 3.49 0.75 -3.17
N GLU A 76 3.28 2.05 -3.10
CA GLU A 76 2.92 2.87 -4.26
C GLU A 76 3.88 2.66 -5.43
N PRO A 77 3.39 2.70 -6.66
CA PRO A 77 4.25 2.78 -7.83
C PRO A 77 5.18 3.99 -7.76
N ILE A 78 6.44 3.80 -8.11
CA ILE A 78 7.45 4.86 -8.22
C ILE A 78 7.76 5.20 -9.67
N GLU A 79 8.50 6.27 -9.91
CA GLU A 79 8.72 6.84 -11.25
C GLU A 79 9.08 5.82 -12.35
N PRO A 80 9.98 4.83 -12.15
CA PRO A 80 10.25 3.81 -13.15
C PRO A 80 9.06 2.91 -13.51
N GLU A 81 8.01 2.88 -12.67
CA GLU A 81 6.81 2.06 -12.89
C GLU A 81 5.68 2.86 -13.58
N TYR A 82 5.77 4.20 -13.62
CA TYR A 82 4.69 5.05 -14.13
C TYR A 82 4.34 4.75 -15.59
N ALA A 83 5.35 4.50 -16.42
CA ALA A 83 5.16 4.19 -17.83
C ALA A 83 4.42 2.85 -18.07
N ARG A 84 4.47 1.92 -17.10
CA ARG A 84 3.86 0.59 -17.17
C ARG A 84 2.36 0.60 -16.90
N MET A 85 1.88 1.60 -16.19
CA MET A 85 0.45 1.74 -15.89
C MET A 85 -0.35 2.05 -17.17
N ARG A 86 -1.52 1.45 -17.32
CA ARG A 86 -2.37 1.60 -18.52
C ARG A 86 -3.83 1.78 -18.18
N GLU A 87 -4.58 2.37 -19.10
CA GLU A 87 -6.02 2.64 -18.97
C GLU A 87 -6.80 1.35 -18.61
N GLY A 88 -7.67 1.45 -17.62
CA GLY A 88 -8.53 0.36 -17.16
C GLY A 88 -7.84 -0.67 -16.25
N GLN A 89 -6.53 -0.56 -16.03
CA GLN A 89 -5.82 -1.43 -15.11
C GLN A 89 -6.19 -1.08 -13.68
N ILE A 90 -6.43 -2.10 -12.85
CA ILE A 90 -6.63 -1.94 -11.41
C ILE A 90 -5.27 -2.10 -10.73
N VAL A 91 -4.88 -1.14 -9.92
CA VAL A 91 -3.70 -1.23 -9.04
C VAL A 91 -4.19 -1.21 -7.59
N TYR A 92 -3.83 -2.24 -6.84
CA TYR A 92 -4.27 -2.50 -5.48
C TYR A 92 -3.05 -2.53 -4.55
N THR A 93 -2.84 -1.48 -3.75
CA THR A 93 -1.62 -1.23 -2.97
C THR A 93 -1.84 -0.13 -1.91
N TYR A 94 -0.84 0.13 -1.05
CA TYR A 94 -0.74 1.42 -0.34
C TYR A 94 -0.33 2.49 -1.34
N PHE A 95 -1.15 3.47 -1.57
CA PHE A 95 -0.90 4.53 -2.56
C PHE A 95 -0.30 5.81 -1.98
N HIS A 96 -0.77 6.23 -0.82
CA HIS A 96 -0.36 7.49 -0.19
C HIS A 96 -0.45 8.72 -1.12
N LEU A 97 -1.47 8.81 -1.97
CA LEU A 97 -1.58 9.80 -3.04
C LEU A 97 -1.51 11.25 -2.54
N ALA A 98 -2.03 11.54 -1.34
CA ALA A 98 -1.95 12.87 -0.74
C ALA A 98 -0.49 13.36 -0.55
N ALA A 99 0.45 12.43 -0.34
CA ALA A 99 1.88 12.70 -0.20
C ALA A 99 2.66 12.53 -1.51
N ALA A 100 2.01 12.12 -2.60
CA ALA A 100 2.64 11.79 -3.88
C ALA A 100 1.93 12.50 -5.06
N PRO A 101 2.02 13.86 -5.18
CA PRO A 101 1.29 14.61 -6.20
C PRO A 101 1.56 14.15 -7.63
N ARG A 102 2.82 13.82 -7.95
CA ARG A 102 3.20 13.33 -9.28
C ARG A 102 2.57 11.98 -9.61
N LEU A 103 2.53 11.06 -8.64
CA LEU A 103 1.84 9.77 -8.83
C LEU A 103 0.34 9.98 -9.03
N ALA A 104 -0.29 10.88 -8.29
CA ALA A 104 -1.70 11.21 -8.45
C ALA A 104 -2.00 11.71 -9.88
N ASP A 105 -1.12 12.56 -10.46
CA ASP A 105 -1.23 12.99 -11.85
C ASP A 105 -1.18 11.82 -12.81
N VAL A 106 -0.17 10.96 -12.65
CA VAL A 106 0.03 9.80 -13.53
C VAL A 106 -1.15 8.84 -13.47
N VAL A 107 -1.69 8.57 -12.27
CA VAL A 107 -2.86 7.69 -12.10
C VAL A 107 -4.09 8.25 -12.83
N VAL A 108 -4.30 9.57 -12.76
CA VAL A 108 -5.39 10.26 -13.47
C VAL A 108 -5.15 10.27 -14.98
N GLU A 109 -3.97 10.68 -15.45
CA GLU A 109 -3.59 10.73 -16.86
C GLU A 109 -3.69 9.35 -17.52
N ARG A 110 -3.26 8.29 -16.83
CA ARG A 110 -3.29 6.90 -17.32
C ARG A 110 -4.64 6.22 -17.11
N LYS A 111 -5.62 6.90 -16.48
CA LYS A 111 -6.95 6.38 -16.18
C LYS A 111 -6.93 5.03 -15.47
N VAL A 112 -6.00 4.89 -14.51
CA VAL A 112 -5.87 3.71 -13.66
C VAL A 112 -6.97 3.70 -12.62
N THR A 113 -7.48 2.51 -12.28
CA THR A 113 -8.31 2.32 -11.09
C THR A 113 -7.40 2.12 -9.89
N ALA A 114 -7.23 3.15 -9.07
CA ALA A 114 -6.38 3.12 -7.89
C ALA A 114 -7.19 2.72 -6.65
N VAL A 115 -6.98 1.51 -6.16
CA VAL A 115 -7.59 0.99 -4.93
C VAL A 115 -6.55 1.00 -3.83
N ALA A 116 -6.68 1.94 -2.89
CA ALA A 116 -5.71 2.18 -1.84
C ALA A 116 -6.03 1.39 -0.58
N TYR A 117 -5.07 0.62 -0.09
CA TYR A 117 -5.22 -0.16 1.14
C TYR A 117 -5.58 0.70 2.35
N GLU A 118 -4.96 1.87 2.47
CA GLU A 118 -5.10 2.79 3.59
C GLU A 118 -6.46 3.49 3.67
N THR A 119 -7.25 3.45 2.61
CA THR A 119 -8.58 4.08 2.58
C THR A 119 -9.74 3.08 2.52
N ILE A 120 -9.45 1.77 2.44
CA ILE A 120 -10.48 0.75 2.64
C ILE A 120 -10.94 0.82 4.09
N GLN A 121 -12.21 1.19 4.29
CA GLN A 121 -12.78 1.47 5.60
C GLN A 121 -14.07 0.68 5.81
N LEU A 122 -14.18 -0.02 6.94
CA LEU A 122 -15.40 -0.72 7.32
C LEU A 122 -16.48 0.27 7.80
N GLU A 123 -17.69 -0.21 8.03
CA GLU A 123 -18.83 0.63 8.48
C GLU A 123 -18.60 1.23 9.87
N ASP A 124 -17.87 0.53 10.72
CA ASP A 124 -17.48 1.00 12.05
C ASP A 124 -16.35 2.03 12.05
N GLY A 125 -15.90 2.46 10.86
CA GLY A 125 -14.79 3.39 10.68
C GLY A 125 -13.40 2.78 10.77
N SER A 126 -13.27 1.49 11.06
CA SER A 126 -11.97 0.82 11.15
C SER A 126 -11.29 0.67 9.78
N LEU A 127 -9.95 0.66 9.79
CA LEU A 127 -9.09 0.54 8.61
C LEU A 127 -8.39 -0.84 8.63
N PRO A 128 -9.04 -1.89 8.12
CA PRO A 128 -8.61 -3.27 8.33
C PRO A 128 -7.27 -3.61 7.69
N LEU A 129 -6.82 -2.85 6.66
CA LEU A 129 -5.54 -3.10 6.01
C LEU A 129 -4.38 -2.31 6.62
N LEU A 130 -4.64 -1.23 7.36
CA LEU A 130 -3.62 -0.57 8.17
C LEU A 130 -3.35 -1.33 9.48
N ARG A 131 -4.35 -1.97 10.05
CA ARG A 131 -4.25 -2.67 11.34
C ARG A 131 -3.09 -3.67 11.41
N PRO A 132 -2.87 -4.61 10.47
CA PRO A 132 -1.77 -5.57 10.56
C PRO A 132 -0.40 -4.89 10.61
N MET A 133 -0.21 -3.81 9.84
CA MET A 133 1.06 -3.09 9.83
C MET A 133 1.27 -2.28 11.10
N SER A 134 0.22 -1.68 11.64
CA SER A 134 0.26 -0.98 12.93
C SER A 134 0.59 -1.94 14.08
N GLU A 135 0.04 -3.15 14.07
CA GLU A 135 0.36 -4.18 15.08
C GLU A 135 1.82 -4.65 14.97
N VAL A 136 2.35 -4.84 13.77
CA VAL A 136 3.77 -5.18 13.55
C VAL A 136 4.66 -4.04 14.02
N ALA A 137 4.39 -2.80 13.60
CA ALA A 137 5.17 -1.63 14.00
C ALA A 137 5.14 -1.40 15.51
N GLY A 138 3.97 -1.54 16.15
CA GLY A 138 3.84 -1.42 17.61
C GLY A 138 4.66 -2.44 18.39
N ARG A 139 4.73 -3.68 17.92
CA ARG A 139 5.59 -4.72 18.52
C ARG A 139 7.08 -4.45 18.29
N MET A 140 7.43 -3.97 17.10
CA MET A 140 8.80 -3.58 16.75
C MET A 140 9.28 -2.38 17.56
N ALA A 141 8.40 -1.44 17.90
CA ALA A 141 8.75 -0.25 18.67
C ALA A 141 9.46 -0.57 19.98
N ILE A 142 9.03 -1.65 20.65
CA ILE A 142 9.67 -2.11 21.91
C ILE A 142 11.10 -2.64 21.63
N GLN A 143 11.27 -3.44 20.58
CA GLN A 143 12.59 -4.00 20.22
C GLN A 143 13.55 -2.90 19.80
N VAL A 144 13.09 -2.00 18.92
CA VAL A 144 13.89 -0.86 18.46
C VAL A 144 14.23 0.07 19.61
N GLY A 145 13.26 0.41 20.47
CA GLY A 145 13.49 1.23 21.65
C GLY A 145 14.52 0.62 22.60
N ALA A 146 14.47 -0.70 22.79
CA ALA A 146 15.45 -1.41 23.63
C ALA A 146 16.88 -1.34 23.06
N VAL A 147 17.03 -1.49 21.74
CA VAL A 147 18.32 -1.38 21.06
C VAL A 147 18.83 0.06 21.10
N THR A 148 17.98 1.03 20.77
CA THR A 148 18.37 2.45 20.73
C THR A 148 18.73 2.99 22.12
N LEU A 149 18.21 2.42 23.21
CA LEU A 149 18.58 2.77 24.58
C LEU A 149 20.03 2.38 24.96
N GLN A 150 20.68 1.52 24.18
CA GLN A 150 22.08 1.12 24.43
C GLN A 150 23.03 2.29 24.13
N LYS A 151 24.16 2.31 24.82
CA LYS A 151 25.20 3.38 24.66
C LYS A 151 25.74 3.48 23.24
N GLU A 152 25.91 2.35 22.58
CA GLU A 152 26.39 2.26 21.20
C GLU A 152 25.48 2.96 20.19
N HIS A 153 24.20 3.12 20.52
CA HIS A 153 23.18 3.77 19.69
C HIS A 153 22.77 5.17 20.19
N GLY A 154 23.58 5.78 21.05
CA GLY A 154 23.35 7.12 21.60
C GLY A 154 22.41 7.20 22.80
N GLY A 155 21.84 6.07 23.21
CA GLY A 155 20.93 5.99 24.33
C GLY A 155 21.62 6.12 25.70
N LYS A 156 20.80 6.19 26.75
CA LYS A 156 21.25 6.40 28.15
C LYS A 156 22.01 5.19 28.74
N GLY A 157 21.98 4.04 28.08
CA GLY A 157 22.61 2.79 28.55
C GLY A 157 21.80 2.08 29.64
N VAL A 158 20.47 2.18 29.57
CA VAL A 158 19.54 1.52 30.49
C VAL A 158 18.72 0.46 29.79
N ARG A 159 18.23 -0.52 30.56
CA ARG A 159 17.32 -1.57 30.06
C ARG A 159 15.86 -1.11 30.14
N LEU A 160 15.02 -1.48 29.15
CA LEU A 160 13.58 -1.31 29.24
C LEU A 160 13.03 -2.12 30.44
N GLY A 161 12.46 -1.41 31.39
CA GLY A 161 11.66 -1.98 32.47
C GLY A 161 10.27 -1.37 32.40
N GLY A 162 9.23 -2.19 32.22
CA GLY A 162 7.93 -1.81 31.80
C GLY A 162 7.17 -0.76 32.61
N VAL A 163 6.39 0.06 31.91
CA VAL A 163 5.20 0.74 32.41
C VAL A 163 4.08 0.62 31.35
N PRO A 164 2.83 0.30 31.71
CA PRO A 164 1.73 0.09 30.76
C PRO A 164 1.10 1.39 30.25
N GLY A 165 0.84 1.44 28.95
CA GLY A 165 -0.32 2.10 28.34
C GLY A 165 -0.25 3.58 28.02
N ALA A 166 -0.39 3.95 26.73
CA ALA A 166 -1.35 4.96 26.28
C ALA A 166 -1.40 5.09 24.74
N ARG A 167 -2.53 5.57 24.23
CA ARG A 167 -2.87 5.79 22.82
C ARG A 167 -2.41 7.16 22.33
N ALA A 168 -2.06 7.29 21.02
CA ALA A 168 -1.71 8.56 20.38
C ALA A 168 -2.95 9.38 19.97
N PRO A 169 -3.00 10.65 20.28
CA PRO A 169 -2.90 11.77 19.35
C PRO A 169 -1.60 12.56 19.63
N ARG A 170 -1.33 13.70 18.97
CA ARG A 170 -0.13 14.50 19.26
C ARG A 170 -0.02 14.76 20.76
N LEU A 171 0.77 13.94 21.44
CA LEU A 171 0.75 13.85 22.91
C LEU A 171 1.99 14.49 23.53
N VAL A 172 3.05 14.70 22.74
CA VAL A 172 4.31 15.21 23.27
C VAL A 172 4.70 16.47 22.51
N THR A 173 4.66 17.59 23.23
CA THR A 173 5.11 18.89 22.72
C THR A 173 6.62 18.99 22.81
N GLU A 174 7.23 19.89 22.02
CA GLU A 174 8.66 20.17 22.11
C GLU A 174 9.09 20.60 23.51
N ALA A 175 8.26 21.39 24.19
CA ALA A 175 8.50 21.80 25.58
C ALA A 175 8.52 20.62 26.58
N MET A 176 7.76 19.54 26.30
CA MET A 176 7.83 18.29 27.09
C MET A 176 9.13 17.56 26.81
N ILE A 177 9.55 17.48 25.55
CA ILE A 177 10.78 16.83 25.13
C ILE A 177 11.99 17.50 25.74
N ALA A 178 12.05 18.83 25.76
CA ALA A 178 13.11 19.61 26.36
C ALA A 178 13.29 19.36 27.87
N ARG A 179 12.26 18.81 28.54
CA ARG A 179 12.32 18.44 29.98
C ARG A 179 12.66 16.99 30.22
N MET A 180 12.78 16.16 29.17
CA MET A 180 13.17 14.77 29.30
C MET A 180 14.66 14.65 29.60
N ALA A 181 15.04 13.57 30.28
CA ALA A 181 16.46 13.31 30.57
C ALA A 181 17.23 13.05 29.26
N PRO A 182 18.42 13.63 29.07
CA PRO A 182 19.27 13.29 27.92
C PRO A 182 19.50 11.79 27.78
N GLY A 183 19.48 11.28 26.53
CA GLY A 183 19.55 9.86 26.21
C GLY A 183 18.22 9.09 26.40
N THR A 184 17.12 9.80 26.69
CA THR A 184 15.77 9.22 26.55
C THR A 184 15.53 8.87 25.08
N VAL A 185 14.83 7.76 24.82
CA VAL A 185 14.48 7.32 23.45
C VAL A 185 12.99 7.42 23.24
N MET A 186 12.61 8.05 22.12
CA MET A 186 11.23 8.13 21.63
C MET A 186 11.14 7.39 20.31
N VAL A 187 10.12 6.52 20.18
CA VAL A 187 9.86 5.76 18.94
C VAL A 187 8.49 6.19 18.40
N ASP A 188 8.48 6.82 17.23
CA ASP A 188 7.23 7.23 16.58
C ASP A 188 6.83 6.20 15.52
N VAL A 189 5.83 5.39 15.85
CA VAL A 189 5.28 4.37 14.95
C VAL A 189 4.25 4.95 13.96
N ALA A 190 3.83 6.18 14.18
CA ALA A 190 2.82 6.88 13.37
C ALA A 190 3.43 7.95 12.45
N VAL A 191 4.74 7.95 12.28
CA VAL A 191 5.47 8.96 11.49
C VAL A 191 4.94 9.07 10.06
N ASP A 192 4.54 7.97 9.43
CA ASP A 192 3.91 7.92 8.10
C ASP A 192 2.58 8.71 8.02
N GLN A 193 1.96 8.97 9.17
CA GLN A 193 0.69 9.71 9.32
C GLN A 193 0.90 11.09 9.98
N GLY A 194 2.10 11.64 9.90
CA GLY A 194 2.44 12.96 10.42
C GLY A 194 3.00 12.96 11.84
N GLY A 195 3.19 11.78 12.46
CA GLY A 195 3.81 11.61 13.76
C GLY A 195 2.99 12.01 14.98
N CYS A 196 3.42 11.49 16.14
CA CYS A 196 2.77 11.71 17.44
C CYS A 196 3.45 12.81 18.28
N PHE A 197 4.64 13.28 17.90
CA PHE A 197 5.43 14.30 18.60
C PHE A 197 5.58 15.53 17.74
N GLU A 198 5.66 16.71 18.36
CA GLU A 198 5.88 17.96 17.63
C GLU A 198 7.21 17.97 16.87
N THR A 199 8.22 17.30 17.40
CA THR A 199 9.56 17.21 16.82
C THR A 199 9.72 16.06 15.83
N THR A 200 8.63 15.33 15.49
CA THR A 200 8.69 14.19 14.57
C THR A 200 9.01 14.64 13.15
N HIS A 201 10.00 14.00 12.52
CA HIS A 201 10.19 13.96 11.09
C HIS A 201 10.58 12.54 10.66
N ALA A 202 10.17 12.15 9.44
CA ALA A 202 10.43 10.80 8.95
C ALA A 202 11.93 10.56 8.74
N THR A 203 12.38 9.38 9.20
CA THR A 203 13.74 8.87 8.97
C THR A 203 13.69 7.59 8.13
N THR A 204 14.87 7.07 7.78
CA THR A 204 15.00 5.86 6.99
C THR A 204 15.72 4.78 7.78
N HIS A 205 15.72 3.53 7.27
CA HIS A 205 16.50 2.47 7.88
C HIS A 205 18.02 2.66 7.77
N ASP A 206 18.50 3.56 6.89
CA ASP A 206 19.91 3.90 6.73
C ASP A 206 20.38 4.90 7.77
N ASP A 207 19.52 5.86 8.11
CA ASP A 207 19.74 6.87 9.15
C ASP A 207 18.48 6.93 10.03
N PRO A 208 18.36 5.97 10.98
CA PRO A 208 17.09 5.71 11.66
C PRO A 208 16.77 6.67 12.79
N THR A 209 17.76 7.42 13.29
CA THR A 209 17.63 8.23 14.51
C THR A 209 18.16 9.65 14.32
N TYR A 210 17.60 10.57 15.09
CA TYR A 210 18.14 11.92 15.29
C TYR A 210 17.92 12.35 16.75
N THR A 211 18.58 13.43 17.15
CA THR A 211 18.50 13.91 18.54
C THR A 211 17.97 15.32 18.58
N VAL A 212 16.95 15.56 19.43
CA VAL A 212 16.41 16.90 19.76
C VAL A 212 16.40 17.05 21.27
N HIS A 213 16.97 18.16 21.78
CA HIS A 213 17.11 18.41 23.23
C HIS A 213 17.76 17.27 24.03
N GLY A 214 18.69 16.52 23.41
CA GLY A 214 19.31 15.35 24.03
C GLY A 214 18.46 14.08 24.05
N VAL A 215 17.25 14.11 23.49
CA VAL A 215 16.34 12.97 23.35
C VAL A 215 16.51 12.33 21.97
N VAL A 216 16.78 11.04 21.93
CA VAL A 216 16.95 10.27 20.69
C VAL A 216 15.58 9.92 20.12
N HIS A 217 15.32 10.31 18.89
CA HIS A 217 14.10 10.01 18.14
C HIS A 217 14.37 8.87 17.15
N TYR A 218 13.55 7.83 17.16
CA TYR A 218 13.50 6.81 16.12
C TYR A 218 12.16 6.95 15.38
N CYS A 219 12.22 7.45 14.17
CA CYS A 219 11.04 7.83 13.37
C CYS A 219 11.09 7.22 11.97
N VAL A 220 11.48 5.94 11.87
CA VAL A 220 11.62 5.26 10.57
C VAL A 220 10.25 5.05 9.93
N ALA A 221 10.04 5.70 8.81
CA ALA A 221 8.93 5.39 7.92
C ALA A 221 9.09 3.94 7.40
N ASN A 222 7.99 3.16 7.41
CA ASN A 222 8.04 1.77 6.96
C ASN A 222 8.77 0.78 7.92
N MET A 223 8.65 0.97 9.22
CA MET A 223 9.17 0.00 10.20
C MET A 223 8.82 -1.48 9.86
N PRO A 224 7.61 -1.83 9.41
CA PRO A 224 7.26 -3.20 9.06
C PRO A 224 8.10 -3.79 7.91
N GLY A 225 8.73 -2.98 7.08
CA GLY A 225 9.64 -3.41 6.01
C GLY A 225 10.86 -4.17 6.54
N ALA A 226 11.34 -3.83 7.74
CA ALA A 226 12.47 -4.50 8.37
C ALA A 226 12.18 -5.97 8.77
N VAL A 227 10.91 -6.34 8.95
CA VAL A 227 10.47 -7.71 9.25
C VAL A 227 9.58 -8.23 8.10
N ALA A 228 10.13 -8.20 6.90
CA ALA A 228 9.41 -8.38 5.64
C ALA A 228 8.57 -9.67 5.60
N ARG A 229 9.10 -10.81 6.07
CA ARG A 229 8.36 -12.08 6.10
C ARG A 229 7.08 -11.98 6.94
N THR A 230 7.19 -11.56 8.20
CA THR A 230 6.03 -11.40 9.09
C THR A 230 5.01 -10.42 8.51
N SER A 231 5.50 -9.28 8.03
CA SER A 231 4.65 -8.22 7.47
C SER A 231 3.95 -8.65 6.19
N THR A 232 4.61 -9.41 5.31
CA THR A 232 4.02 -9.95 4.07
C THR A 232 2.85 -10.88 4.40
N PHE A 233 3.04 -11.86 5.29
CA PHE A 233 1.96 -12.77 5.66
C PHE A 233 0.78 -12.04 6.33
N ALA A 234 1.06 -11.14 7.27
CA ALA A 234 0.03 -10.36 7.95
C ALA A 234 -0.78 -9.49 6.99
N LEU A 235 -0.12 -8.81 6.05
CA LEU A 235 -0.77 -7.98 5.05
C LEU A 235 -1.58 -8.82 4.07
N THR A 236 -0.99 -9.87 3.50
CA THR A 236 -1.64 -10.71 2.49
C THR A 236 -2.91 -11.36 3.02
N ASN A 237 -2.89 -11.87 4.26
CA ASN A 237 -4.07 -12.43 4.89
C ASN A 237 -5.22 -11.41 4.99
N ALA A 238 -4.91 -10.14 5.21
CA ALA A 238 -5.91 -9.09 5.29
C ALA A 238 -6.40 -8.62 3.91
N THR A 239 -5.52 -8.57 2.90
CA THR A 239 -5.84 -8.05 1.55
C THR A 239 -6.53 -9.06 0.65
N LEU A 240 -6.34 -10.38 0.88
CA LEU A 240 -6.73 -11.46 -0.03
C LEU A 240 -8.22 -11.42 -0.41
N ARG A 241 -9.11 -11.16 0.54
CA ARG A 241 -10.56 -11.14 0.26
C ARG A 241 -10.94 -10.13 -0.82
N TRP A 242 -10.34 -8.95 -0.79
CA TRP A 242 -10.59 -7.90 -1.78
C TRP A 242 -9.83 -8.13 -3.09
N ALA A 243 -8.64 -8.71 -3.03
CA ALA A 243 -7.94 -9.15 -4.23
C ALA A 243 -8.78 -10.17 -5.02
N LEU A 244 -9.41 -11.15 -4.33
CA LEU A 244 -10.34 -12.09 -4.94
C LEU A 244 -11.57 -11.40 -5.53
N ALA A 245 -12.18 -10.46 -4.81
CA ALA A 245 -13.34 -9.71 -5.30
C ALA A 245 -13.00 -8.89 -6.56
N LEU A 246 -11.86 -8.17 -6.54
CA LEU A 246 -11.38 -7.40 -7.69
C LEU A 246 -10.99 -8.31 -8.87
N ALA A 247 -10.34 -9.44 -8.62
CA ALA A 247 -9.97 -10.39 -9.66
C ALA A 247 -11.20 -11.00 -10.33
N ALA A 248 -12.25 -11.31 -9.57
CA ALA A 248 -13.47 -11.93 -10.07
C ALA A 248 -14.34 -10.95 -10.85
N ARG A 249 -14.51 -9.71 -10.37
CA ARG A 249 -15.53 -8.77 -10.85
C ARG A 249 -14.97 -7.43 -11.35
N GLY A 250 -13.66 -7.21 -11.24
CA GLY A 250 -13.04 -5.95 -11.65
C GLY A 250 -13.67 -4.76 -10.92
N VAL A 251 -14.01 -3.73 -11.68
CA VAL A 251 -14.62 -2.50 -11.17
C VAL A 251 -16.04 -2.72 -10.59
N ASP A 252 -16.76 -3.77 -11.00
CA ASP A 252 -18.09 -4.04 -10.45
C ASP A 252 -18.03 -4.47 -8.98
N ALA A 253 -16.92 -5.02 -8.50
CA ALA A 253 -16.71 -5.28 -7.08
C ALA A 253 -16.87 -4.02 -6.20
N LEU A 254 -16.59 -2.84 -6.74
CA LEU A 254 -16.73 -1.55 -6.06
C LEU A 254 -18.19 -1.16 -5.79
N ARG A 255 -19.14 -1.74 -6.55
CA ARG A 255 -20.58 -1.48 -6.40
C ARG A 255 -21.20 -2.31 -5.28
N GLU A 256 -20.58 -3.45 -4.96
CA GLU A 256 -21.14 -4.44 -4.05
C GLU A 256 -20.49 -4.41 -2.67
N ASP A 257 -19.24 -3.98 -2.56
CA ASP A 257 -18.51 -3.86 -1.30
C ASP A 257 -18.26 -2.38 -0.96
N GLY A 258 -19.03 -1.85 -0.02
CA GLY A 258 -18.93 -0.46 0.42
C GLY A 258 -17.57 -0.14 1.06
N ALA A 259 -16.90 -1.11 1.70
CA ALA A 259 -15.56 -0.90 2.24
C ALA A 259 -14.53 -0.75 1.12
N LEU A 260 -14.63 -1.60 0.10
CA LEU A 260 -13.78 -1.53 -1.09
C LEU A 260 -14.03 -0.23 -1.88
N ALA A 261 -15.28 0.19 -2.01
CA ALA A 261 -15.67 1.46 -2.64
C ALA A 261 -14.98 2.67 -1.97
N ARG A 262 -14.94 2.70 -0.66
CA ARG A 262 -14.22 3.74 0.10
C ARG A 262 -12.71 3.71 -0.13
N GLY A 263 -12.17 2.56 -0.53
CA GLY A 263 -10.77 2.39 -0.91
C GLY A 263 -10.37 3.01 -2.24
N VAL A 264 -11.32 3.45 -3.08
CA VAL A 264 -11.02 3.92 -4.43
C VAL A 264 -10.58 5.38 -4.39
N ASN A 265 -9.32 5.63 -4.71
CA ASN A 265 -8.74 6.97 -4.72
C ASN A 265 -8.75 7.62 -6.10
N ALA A 266 -8.74 6.82 -7.17
CA ALA A 266 -8.92 7.31 -8.53
C ALA A 266 -9.62 6.28 -9.40
N LEU A 267 -10.45 6.75 -10.36
CA LEU A 267 -11.17 5.94 -11.31
C LEU A 267 -11.45 6.72 -12.60
N GLY A 268 -11.16 6.12 -13.76
CA GLY A 268 -11.55 6.67 -15.05
C GLY A 268 -10.99 8.06 -15.37
N GLY A 269 -9.84 8.42 -14.80
CA GLY A 269 -9.21 9.74 -14.98
C GLY A 269 -9.64 10.80 -13.96
N HIS A 270 -10.29 10.41 -12.87
CA HIS A 270 -10.76 11.31 -11.82
C HIS A 270 -10.23 10.88 -10.45
N LEU A 271 -9.93 11.86 -9.57
CA LEU A 271 -9.75 11.60 -8.14
C LEU A 271 -11.11 11.39 -7.49
N THR A 272 -11.29 10.25 -6.84
CA THR A 272 -12.57 9.82 -6.26
C THR A 272 -12.55 9.73 -4.73
N TYR A 273 -11.46 10.16 -4.11
CA TYR A 273 -11.32 10.27 -2.67
C TYR A 273 -11.13 11.74 -2.28
N GLU A 274 -12.13 12.31 -1.60
CA GLU A 274 -12.23 13.75 -1.36
C GLU A 274 -11.04 14.31 -0.61
N ALA A 275 -10.59 13.64 0.47
CA ALA A 275 -9.45 14.12 1.26
C ALA A 275 -8.13 14.17 0.46
N VAL A 276 -7.93 13.25 -0.48
CA VAL A 276 -6.77 13.29 -1.40
C VAL A 276 -6.90 14.47 -2.36
N ALA A 277 -8.07 14.66 -2.97
CA ALA A 277 -8.30 15.76 -3.89
C ALA A 277 -8.10 17.13 -3.21
N GLN A 278 -8.63 17.31 -1.99
CA GLN A 278 -8.44 18.51 -1.17
C GLN A 278 -6.97 18.74 -0.81
N ALA A 279 -6.27 17.71 -0.35
CA ALA A 279 -4.84 17.81 0.02
C ALA A 279 -3.96 18.23 -1.16
N LEU A 280 -4.33 17.84 -2.37
CA LEU A 280 -3.61 18.15 -3.61
C LEU A 280 -4.12 19.44 -4.30
N GLY A 281 -5.20 20.05 -3.81
CA GLY A 281 -5.84 21.21 -4.47
C GLY A 281 -6.40 20.86 -5.86
N ARG A 282 -6.95 19.67 -6.04
CA ARG A 282 -7.42 19.13 -7.32
C ARG A 282 -8.92 18.84 -7.32
N PRO A 283 -9.57 18.76 -8.52
CA PRO A 283 -10.98 18.42 -8.61
C PRO A 283 -11.28 17.04 -8.01
N TYR A 284 -12.34 16.98 -7.24
CA TYR A 284 -12.94 15.74 -6.72
C TYR A 284 -14.14 15.34 -7.55
N VAL A 285 -14.27 14.06 -7.87
CA VAL A 285 -15.45 13.48 -8.50
C VAL A 285 -15.96 12.33 -7.62
N PRO A 286 -17.22 12.35 -7.18
CA PRO A 286 -17.77 11.22 -6.42
C PRO A 286 -17.64 9.91 -7.17
N LEU A 287 -17.30 8.82 -6.47
CA LEU A 287 -17.10 7.49 -7.06
C LEU A 287 -18.30 7.04 -7.91
N ALA A 288 -19.52 7.29 -7.44
CA ALA A 288 -20.75 6.95 -8.19
C ALA A 288 -20.81 7.66 -9.54
N THR A 289 -20.40 8.93 -9.62
CA THR A 289 -20.33 9.70 -10.86
C THR A 289 -19.28 9.16 -11.81
N ALA A 290 -18.08 8.82 -11.28
CA ALA A 290 -17.02 8.24 -12.07
C ALA A 290 -17.41 6.85 -12.64
N LEU A 291 -18.09 6.03 -11.85
CA LEU A 291 -18.63 4.74 -12.28
C LEU A 291 -19.69 4.91 -13.40
N ALA A 292 -20.60 5.87 -13.25
CA ALA A 292 -21.63 6.15 -14.29
C ALA A 292 -20.98 6.62 -15.61
N SER A 293 -19.92 7.40 -15.54
CA SER A 293 -19.16 7.84 -16.70
C SER A 293 -18.49 6.68 -17.44
N LEU A 294 -17.92 5.71 -16.69
CA LEU A 294 -17.36 4.48 -17.28
C LEU A 294 -18.43 3.65 -17.99
N ASP A 295 -19.62 3.50 -17.39
CA ASP A 295 -20.73 2.77 -18.00
C ASP A 295 -21.20 3.45 -19.29
N ALA A 296 -21.29 4.77 -19.31
CA ALA A 296 -21.66 5.54 -20.51
C ALA A 296 -20.62 5.35 -21.63
N ALA A 297 -19.33 5.43 -21.31
CA ALA A 297 -18.25 5.20 -22.25
C ALA A 297 -18.25 3.76 -22.81
N ALA A 298 -18.52 2.77 -21.96
CA ALA A 298 -18.62 1.37 -22.38
C ALA A 298 -19.82 1.14 -23.32
N ARG A 299 -20.96 1.76 -23.07
CA ARG A 299 -22.15 1.70 -23.95
C ARG A 299 -21.88 2.36 -25.30
N ALA A 300 -21.24 3.53 -25.32
CA ALA A 300 -20.91 4.24 -26.57
C ALA A 300 -19.97 3.40 -27.45
N ARG A 301 -18.99 2.72 -26.88
CA ARG A 301 -18.08 1.82 -27.62
C ARG A 301 -18.81 0.60 -28.22
N ARG A 302 -19.84 0.08 -27.56
CA ARG A 302 -20.67 -1.05 -28.07
C ARG A 302 -21.70 -0.61 -29.12
N GLY A 303 -22.25 0.59 -29.00
CA GLY A 303 -23.25 1.12 -29.94
C GLY A 303 -22.65 1.64 -31.25
N GLY A 304 -21.34 1.90 -31.31
CA GLY A 304 -20.63 2.34 -32.52
C GLY A 304 -20.19 1.21 -33.47
N ALA A 305 -20.32 -0.07 -33.08
CA ALA A 305 -20.17 -1.21 -33.95
C ALA A 305 -21.55 -1.51 -34.61
N GLY A 306 -21.94 -0.69 -35.56
CA GLY A 306 -23.08 -0.97 -36.43
C GLY A 306 -22.79 -2.22 -37.29
N PRO A 307 -23.85 -2.91 -37.80
CA PRO A 307 -23.67 -4.09 -38.62
C PRO A 307 -22.90 -3.70 -39.91
N GLU A 308 -21.79 -4.41 -40.17
CA GLU A 308 -21.22 -4.43 -41.51
C GLU A 308 -22.29 -4.88 -42.45
N GLU A 309 -22.81 -3.99 -43.32
CA GLU A 309 -23.61 -4.34 -44.45
C GLU A 309 -22.79 -5.32 -45.31
N HIS A 310 -23.15 -6.61 -45.25
CA HIS A 310 -22.78 -7.54 -46.28
C HIS A 310 -23.55 -7.14 -47.53
N ASP A 311 -22.99 -6.23 -48.35
CA ASP A 311 -23.36 -6.11 -49.74
C ASP A 311 -22.87 -7.38 -50.44
N GLY A 312 -23.86 -8.22 -50.77
CA GLY A 312 -23.69 -9.35 -51.68
C GLY A 312 -23.46 -8.87 -53.10
N PHE A 313 -22.49 -9.40 -53.74
CA PHE A 313 -22.44 -9.71 -55.16
C PHE A 313 -21.67 -10.99 -55.38
#